data_020322fbbbb07b669355367577415403
#
_entry.id   020322fbbbb07b669355367577415403
#
_cell.length_a   1.000
_cell.length_b   1.000
_cell.length_c   1.000
_cell.angle_alpha   90.00
_cell.angle_beta   90.00
_cell.angle_gamma   90.00
#
_symmetry.space_group_name_H-M   'P 1'
#
loop_
_entity.id
_entity.type
_entity.pdbx_description
1 polymer ?
#
loop_
_entity_poly.entity_id
_entity_poly.type
_entity_poly.pdbx_seq_one_letter_code
_entity_poly.pdbx_strand_id
1 'polypeptide(L)'
;PTMILVHTVIGYGSAKQGTCKVHGNPLGAEDGKHAKVDVYGFDHPDFYIPEEVSKLFKDTFIARGKKAYDAWLKAVESFTKDNSAEGERFESLVDGDVSAYIPDVYPEFVAGSSTSTRVASGKALNHYMLALPNLIGGSADVAGSVMTKLDNGVNFTPDTRHGHNVNWGIREFAMAAAQNGMLLHGGVRTYVGCFAVFADYLKPAIRMAALSDVPAIYLFSHDSIAVGEDGPTHQPIEQLAMLRSIPNCRVIRPADERETYAAWVEALKSTRTPTALILSRQNLPLLEGSSPEGL
;
A
#
# COMPACT_ATOMS: atom_id res chain seq x y z
N PRO A 1 2.47 8.80 -17.43
CA PRO A 1 2.82 7.38 -17.29
C PRO A 1 3.04 6.74 -18.65
N THR A 2 4.04 5.86 -18.76
CA THR A 2 4.35 5.13 -20.00
C THR A 2 4.34 3.63 -19.70
N MET A 3 3.63 2.85 -20.52
CA MET A 3 3.66 1.39 -20.46
C MET A 3 4.36 0.84 -21.69
N ILE A 4 5.36 0.00 -21.47
CA ILE A 4 6.10 -0.67 -22.55
C ILE A 4 5.68 -2.14 -22.55
N LEU A 5 5.05 -2.58 -23.63
CA LEU A 5 4.66 -3.98 -23.84
C LEU A 5 5.77 -4.68 -24.63
N VAL A 6 6.47 -5.61 -23.97
CA VAL A 6 7.59 -6.33 -24.55
C VAL A 6 7.17 -7.76 -24.88
N HIS A 7 7.30 -8.15 -26.16
CA HIS A 7 7.09 -9.51 -26.63
C HIS A 7 8.41 -10.23 -26.74
N THR A 8 8.60 -11.31 -26.00
CA THR A 8 9.84 -12.10 -25.98
C THR A 8 9.52 -13.59 -25.98
N VAL A 9 10.59 -14.40 -26.18
CA VAL A 9 10.55 -15.84 -25.97
C VAL A 9 11.38 -16.17 -24.75
N ILE A 10 10.82 -16.95 -23.82
CA ILE A 10 11.56 -17.35 -22.61
C ILE A 10 12.87 -18.06 -22.98
N GLY A 11 13.99 -17.64 -22.36
CA GLY A 11 15.29 -18.21 -22.60
C GLY A 11 15.83 -17.96 -24.01
N TYR A 12 15.47 -16.83 -24.64
CA TYR A 12 15.98 -16.47 -25.99
C TYR A 12 17.47 -16.60 -26.07
N GLY A 13 17.95 -17.28 -27.14
CA GLY A 13 19.37 -17.57 -27.37
C GLY A 13 19.92 -18.81 -26.67
N SER A 14 19.16 -19.41 -25.76
CA SER A 14 19.51 -20.68 -25.12
C SER A 14 19.10 -21.87 -25.99
N ALA A 15 19.83 -22.99 -25.90
CA ALA A 15 19.44 -24.26 -26.50
C ALA A 15 18.07 -24.78 -26.01
N LYS A 16 17.58 -24.23 -24.90
CA LYS A 16 16.29 -24.60 -24.27
C LYS A 16 15.21 -23.52 -24.42
N GLN A 17 15.43 -22.51 -25.30
CA GLN A 17 14.46 -21.41 -25.44
C GLN A 17 13.08 -21.93 -25.81
N GLY A 18 12.04 -21.20 -25.35
CA GLY A 18 10.65 -21.54 -25.59
C GLY A 18 10.13 -22.74 -24.80
N THR A 19 10.94 -23.34 -23.93
CA THR A 19 10.54 -24.47 -23.08
C THR A 19 10.47 -24.09 -21.60
N CYS A 20 9.72 -24.88 -20.81
CA CYS A 20 9.67 -24.70 -19.35
C CYS A 20 11.01 -24.99 -18.63
N LYS A 21 11.99 -25.60 -19.33
CA LYS A 21 13.30 -25.94 -18.76
C LYS A 21 14.16 -24.74 -18.38
N VAL A 22 13.84 -23.55 -18.91
CA VAL A 22 14.53 -22.29 -18.56
C VAL A 22 13.79 -21.47 -17.50
N HIS A 23 12.59 -21.91 -17.09
CA HIS A 23 11.84 -21.22 -16.04
C HIS A 23 12.48 -21.50 -14.68
N GLY A 24 13.04 -20.46 -14.05
CA GLY A 24 13.66 -20.56 -12.71
C GLY A 24 14.97 -21.36 -12.66
N ASN A 25 15.51 -21.79 -13.81
CA ASN A 25 16.77 -22.53 -13.87
C ASN A 25 17.86 -21.69 -14.56
N PRO A 26 19.07 -21.59 -13.95
CA PRO A 26 20.22 -20.98 -14.61
C PRO A 26 20.57 -21.70 -15.91
N LEU A 27 20.99 -20.94 -16.91
CA LEU A 27 21.42 -21.53 -18.19
C LEU A 27 22.67 -22.41 -18.04
N GLY A 28 23.53 -22.08 -17.07
CA GLY A 28 24.87 -22.65 -16.93
C GLY A 28 25.89 -21.91 -17.79
N ALA A 29 27.17 -22.18 -17.53
CA ALA A 29 28.27 -21.43 -18.16
C ALA A 29 28.32 -21.61 -19.67
N GLU A 30 28.14 -22.83 -20.16
CA GLU A 30 28.25 -23.15 -21.58
C GLU A 30 27.11 -22.58 -22.43
N ASP A 31 25.85 -22.79 -21.97
CA ASP A 31 24.66 -22.28 -22.65
C ASP A 31 24.60 -20.75 -22.57
N GLY A 32 25.01 -20.17 -21.41
CA GLY A 32 25.15 -18.73 -21.26
C GLY A 32 26.21 -18.11 -22.17
N LYS A 33 27.35 -18.78 -22.31
CA LYS A 33 28.42 -18.36 -23.27
C LYS A 33 27.92 -18.44 -24.70
N HIS A 34 27.26 -19.54 -25.08
CA HIS A 34 26.66 -19.71 -26.40
C HIS A 34 25.65 -18.58 -26.69
N ALA A 35 24.70 -18.32 -25.78
CA ALA A 35 23.74 -17.24 -25.96
C ALA A 35 24.44 -15.87 -26.13
N LYS A 36 25.42 -15.56 -25.28
CA LYS A 36 26.16 -14.30 -25.29
C LYS A 36 26.97 -14.10 -26.56
N VAL A 37 27.77 -15.09 -26.94
CA VAL A 37 28.74 -14.95 -28.03
C VAL A 37 28.13 -15.31 -29.36
N ASP A 38 27.56 -16.53 -29.49
CA ASP A 38 27.15 -17.07 -30.79
C ASP A 38 25.79 -16.49 -31.25
N VAL A 39 24.87 -16.21 -30.31
CA VAL A 39 23.55 -15.69 -30.67
C VAL A 39 23.47 -14.16 -30.59
N TYR A 40 24.00 -13.54 -29.53
CA TYR A 40 23.95 -12.08 -29.38
C TYR A 40 25.13 -11.36 -30.01
N GLY A 41 26.19 -12.09 -30.41
CA GLY A 41 27.39 -11.50 -30.99
C GLY A 41 28.19 -10.61 -30.03
N PHE A 42 28.05 -10.84 -28.73
CA PHE A 42 28.62 -10.00 -27.66
C PHE A 42 29.86 -10.71 -27.07
N ASP A 43 30.94 -10.77 -27.82
CA ASP A 43 32.22 -11.40 -27.41
C ASP A 43 33.09 -10.39 -26.65
N HIS A 44 32.67 -10.06 -25.41
CA HIS A 44 33.39 -9.17 -24.52
C HIS A 44 33.50 -9.79 -23.11
N PRO A 45 34.42 -9.30 -22.26
CA PRO A 45 34.52 -9.71 -20.87
C PRO A 45 33.16 -9.54 -20.15
N ASP A 46 32.99 -10.26 -19.05
CA ASP A 46 31.80 -10.11 -18.22
C ASP A 46 31.70 -8.68 -17.67
N PHE A 47 30.45 -8.17 -17.63
CA PHE A 47 30.13 -6.78 -17.19
C PHE A 47 30.72 -5.66 -18.06
N TYR A 48 31.28 -5.98 -19.25
CA TYR A 48 31.73 -4.98 -20.19
C TYR A 48 30.55 -4.13 -20.70
N ILE A 49 30.73 -2.81 -20.68
CA ILE A 49 29.79 -1.86 -21.29
C ILE A 49 30.52 -1.06 -22.34
N PRO A 50 30.09 -1.08 -23.62
CA PRO A 50 30.72 -0.31 -24.70
C PRO A 50 30.77 1.19 -24.35
N GLU A 51 31.87 1.84 -24.69
CA GLU A 51 32.09 3.25 -24.37
C GLU A 51 31.03 4.18 -24.99
N GLU A 52 30.62 3.88 -26.22
CA GLU A 52 29.57 4.62 -26.93
C GLU A 52 28.21 4.53 -26.21
N VAL A 53 27.89 3.37 -25.62
CA VAL A 53 26.66 3.19 -24.81
C VAL A 53 26.76 4.02 -23.55
N SER A 54 27.87 3.95 -22.81
CA SER A 54 28.12 4.76 -21.63
C SER A 54 28.03 6.25 -21.93
N LYS A 55 28.59 6.68 -23.05
CA LYS A 55 28.57 8.06 -23.53
C LYS A 55 27.13 8.50 -23.86
N LEU A 56 26.38 7.66 -24.60
CA LEU A 56 24.97 7.94 -24.93
C LEU A 56 24.12 8.16 -23.67
N PHE A 57 24.27 7.29 -22.68
CA PHE A 57 23.53 7.43 -21.41
C PHE A 57 23.92 8.70 -20.63
N LYS A 58 25.24 9.01 -20.58
CA LYS A 58 25.72 10.24 -19.93
C LYS A 58 25.16 11.49 -20.59
N ASP A 59 25.25 11.57 -21.91
CA ASP A 59 24.89 12.78 -22.68
C ASP A 59 23.38 12.99 -22.78
N THR A 60 22.58 11.93 -22.64
CA THR A 60 21.12 11.98 -22.78
C THR A 60 20.40 11.86 -21.44
N PHE A 61 20.31 10.64 -20.91
CA PHE A 61 19.50 10.34 -19.73
C PHE A 61 20.03 11.01 -18.47
N ILE A 62 21.35 10.87 -18.20
CA ILE A 62 21.95 11.40 -16.98
C ILE A 62 21.98 12.92 -17.02
N ALA A 63 22.39 13.54 -18.12
CA ALA A 63 22.44 14.99 -18.25
C ALA A 63 21.04 15.62 -18.11
N ARG A 64 20.03 15.02 -18.77
CA ARG A 64 18.64 15.46 -18.67
C ARG A 64 18.08 15.26 -17.27
N GLY A 65 18.32 14.09 -16.67
CA GLY A 65 17.88 13.79 -15.32
C GLY A 65 18.49 14.71 -14.28
N LYS A 66 19.81 14.96 -14.38
CA LYS A 66 20.50 15.91 -13.48
C LYS A 66 19.94 17.32 -13.60
N LYS A 67 19.71 17.83 -14.81
CA LYS A 67 19.12 19.15 -15.00
C LYS A 67 17.74 19.26 -14.37
N ALA A 68 16.89 18.25 -14.55
CA ALA A 68 15.54 18.21 -13.96
C ALA A 68 15.60 18.13 -12.44
N TYR A 69 16.49 17.29 -11.89
CA TYR A 69 16.69 17.12 -10.46
C TYR A 69 17.21 18.41 -9.79
N ASP A 70 18.24 19.05 -10.38
CA ASP A 70 18.77 20.32 -9.87
C ASP A 70 17.70 21.46 -9.88
N ALA A 71 16.82 21.48 -10.88
CA ALA A 71 15.70 22.40 -10.93
C ALA A 71 14.64 22.12 -9.85
N TRP A 72 14.35 20.83 -9.63
CA TRP A 72 13.42 20.39 -8.60
C TRP A 72 13.95 20.72 -7.20
N LEU A 73 15.22 20.45 -6.90
CA LEU A 73 15.85 20.80 -5.61
C LEU A 73 15.71 22.30 -5.30
N LYS A 74 15.97 23.15 -6.28
CA LYS A 74 15.80 24.61 -6.11
C LYS A 74 14.35 25.00 -5.83
N ALA A 75 13.40 24.34 -6.49
CA ALA A 75 11.99 24.61 -6.28
C ALA A 75 11.54 24.18 -4.86
N VAL A 76 12.01 23.01 -4.38
CA VAL A 76 11.75 22.54 -3.00
C VAL A 76 12.37 23.50 -1.98
N GLU A 77 13.64 23.87 -2.16
CA GLU A 77 14.34 24.81 -1.27
C GLU A 77 13.60 26.16 -1.17
N SER A 78 13.18 26.73 -2.31
CA SER A 78 12.39 27.96 -2.32
C SER A 78 11.03 27.79 -1.64
N PHE A 79 10.33 26.69 -1.91
CA PHE A 79 9.04 26.40 -1.30
C PHE A 79 9.14 26.28 0.21
N THR A 80 10.12 25.51 0.71
CA THR A 80 10.33 25.28 2.15
C THR A 80 10.72 26.60 2.85
N LYS A 81 11.55 27.44 2.20
CA LYS A 81 11.95 28.74 2.76
C LYS A 81 10.79 29.71 2.85
N ASP A 82 9.94 29.76 1.81
CA ASP A 82 8.83 30.71 1.72
C ASP A 82 7.60 30.24 2.52
N ASN A 83 7.49 28.94 2.83
CA ASN A 83 6.36 28.28 3.48
C ASN A 83 6.86 27.23 4.48
N SER A 84 7.53 27.64 5.55
CA SER A 84 8.25 26.72 6.44
C SER A 84 7.40 25.54 6.98
N ALA A 85 6.20 25.81 7.48
CA ALA A 85 5.30 24.77 8.01
C ALA A 85 4.83 23.79 6.92
N GLU A 86 4.49 24.27 5.73
CA GLU A 86 4.08 23.45 4.59
C GLU A 86 5.28 22.70 3.99
N GLY A 87 6.48 23.29 4.08
CA GLY A 87 7.73 22.67 3.66
C GLY A 87 8.10 21.46 4.55
N GLU A 88 8.06 21.62 5.87
CA GLU A 88 8.27 20.53 6.83
C GLU A 88 7.25 19.41 6.62
N ARG A 89 5.99 19.78 6.41
CA ARG A 89 4.94 18.84 6.10
C ARG A 89 5.19 18.09 4.80
N PHE A 90 5.61 18.79 3.74
CA PHE A 90 5.94 18.18 2.45
C PHE A 90 7.08 17.16 2.60
N GLU A 91 8.14 17.50 3.30
CA GLU A 91 9.26 16.59 3.58
C GLU A 91 8.79 15.34 4.33
N SER A 92 8.02 15.50 5.40
CA SER A 92 7.45 14.38 6.15
C SER A 92 6.56 13.47 5.30
N LEU A 93 5.76 14.03 4.39
CA LEU A 93 4.93 13.25 3.47
C LEU A 93 5.75 12.49 2.44
N VAL A 94 6.85 13.06 1.96
CA VAL A 94 7.77 12.40 1.01
C VAL A 94 8.55 11.28 1.70
N ASP A 95 9.03 11.51 2.90
CA ASP A 95 9.74 10.50 3.71
C ASP A 95 8.81 9.41 4.26
N GLY A 96 7.51 9.67 4.28
CA GLY A 96 6.48 8.71 4.71
C GLY A 96 6.29 8.61 6.21
N ASP A 97 7.03 9.39 7.02
CA ASP A 97 6.79 9.51 8.45
C ASP A 97 5.85 10.68 8.75
N VAL A 98 4.62 10.36 9.07
CA VAL A 98 3.57 11.32 9.41
C VAL A 98 3.28 11.39 10.91
N SER A 99 4.12 10.77 11.74
CA SER A 99 3.88 10.63 13.19
C SER A 99 3.65 11.97 13.89
N ALA A 100 4.37 13.02 13.49
CA ALA A 100 4.25 14.36 14.06
C ALA A 100 2.90 15.05 13.78
N TYR A 101 2.15 14.55 12.78
CA TYR A 101 0.86 15.12 12.38
C TYR A 101 -0.34 14.31 12.88
N ILE A 102 -0.11 13.17 13.53
CA ILE A 102 -1.18 12.37 14.10
C ILE A 102 -1.57 13.00 15.44
N PRO A 103 -2.84 13.42 15.61
CA PRO A 103 -3.28 14.01 16.88
C PRO A 103 -3.16 13.00 18.04
N ASP A 104 -2.60 13.42 19.15
CA ASP A 104 -2.60 12.64 20.40
C ASP A 104 -3.93 12.75 21.17
N VAL A 105 -4.94 13.37 20.54
CA VAL A 105 -6.25 13.60 21.14
C VAL A 105 -7.26 12.62 20.56
N TYR A 106 -7.86 11.83 21.42
CA TYR A 106 -8.97 10.95 21.07
C TYR A 106 -10.31 11.68 21.31
N PRO A 107 -11.37 11.31 20.57
CA PRO A 107 -12.71 11.80 20.88
C PRO A 107 -13.15 11.30 22.24
N GLU A 108 -14.14 11.98 22.84
CA GLU A 108 -14.77 11.51 24.07
C GLU A 108 -15.54 10.21 23.79
N PHE A 109 -15.27 9.19 24.58
CA PHE A 109 -15.94 7.89 24.50
C PHE A 109 -16.99 7.79 25.61
N VAL A 110 -18.23 7.58 25.24
CA VAL A 110 -19.37 7.58 26.18
C VAL A 110 -19.46 6.22 26.88
N ALA A 111 -19.32 6.20 28.20
CA ALA A 111 -19.44 4.97 28.98
C ALA A 111 -20.83 4.30 28.76
N GLY A 112 -20.84 2.98 28.58
CA GLY A 112 -22.05 2.21 28.29
C GLY A 112 -22.51 2.29 26.82
N SER A 113 -21.79 3.00 25.95
CA SER A 113 -22.08 2.99 24.51
C SER A 113 -21.76 1.63 23.87
N SER A 114 -22.35 1.40 22.71
CA SER A 114 -22.10 0.20 21.92
C SER A 114 -22.06 0.56 20.44
N THR A 115 -20.96 0.23 19.77
CA THR A 115 -20.82 0.45 18.33
C THR A 115 -20.00 -0.67 17.68
N SER A 116 -20.17 -0.90 16.39
CA SER A 116 -19.29 -1.85 15.67
C SER A 116 -17.92 -1.21 15.40
N THR A 117 -16.85 -2.02 15.47
CA THR A 117 -15.52 -1.48 15.24
C THR A 117 -15.31 -1.02 13.80
N ARG A 118 -16.09 -1.51 12.81
CA ARG A 118 -16.11 -0.93 11.47
C ARG A 118 -16.64 0.51 11.46
N VAL A 119 -17.68 0.82 12.23
CA VAL A 119 -18.23 2.19 12.34
C VAL A 119 -17.23 3.07 13.10
N ALA A 120 -16.66 2.57 14.18
CA ALA A 120 -15.57 3.25 14.90
C ALA A 120 -14.39 3.56 13.98
N SER A 121 -14.00 2.60 13.12
CA SER A 121 -12.95 2.79 12.12
C SER A 121 -13.28 3.87 11.08
N GLY A 122 -14.53 3.96 10.64
CA GLY A 122 -14.97 5.04 9.74
C GLY A 122 -14.90 6.42 10.39
N LYS A 123 -15.28 6.52 11.68
CA LYS A 123 -15.11 7.75 12.47
C LYS A 123 -13.63 8.11 12.64
N ALA A 124 -12.79 7.14 13.01
CA ALA A 124 -11.34 7.33 13.15
C ALA A 124 -10.69 7.78 11.84
N LEU A 125 -11.04 7.13 10.72
CA LEU A 125 -10.59 7.52 9.38
C LEU A 125 -10.88 9.00 9.08
N ASN A 126 -12.12 9.44 9.34
CA ASN A 126 -12.53 10.82 9.11
C ASN A 126 -11.88 11.80 10.10
N HIS A 127 -11.61 11.37 11.33
CA HIS A 127 -10.89 12.16 12.33
C HIS A 127 -9.42 12.41 11.87
N TYR A 128 -8.70 11.36 11.49
CA TYR A 128 -7.29 11.48 11.09
C TYR A 128 -7.09 12.13 9.72
N MET A 129 -8.06 12.03 8.82
CA MET A 129 -8.02 12.72 7.52
C MET A 129 -7.89 14.24 7.66
N LEU A 130 -8.46 14.83 8.70
CA LEU A 130 -8.33 16.28 8.94
C LEU A 130 -6.88 16.71 9.18
N ALA A 131 -6.09 15.85 9.80
CA ALA A 131 -4.67 16.08 10.06
C ALA A 131 -3.76 15.60 8.91
N LEU A 132 -4.23 14.63 8.12
CA LEU A 132 -3.48 13.98 7.04
C LEU A 132 -4.21 14.14 5.70
N PRO A 133 -4.16 15.32 5.05
CA PRO A 133 -4.86 15.58 3.79
C PRO A 133 -4.33 14.78 2.60
N ASN A 134 -3.22 14.06 2.75
CA ASN A 134 -2.69 13.12 1.77
C ASN A 134 -3.21 11.68 1.96
N LEU A 135 -4.14 11.48 2.91
CA LEU A 135 -4.80 10.18 3.12
C LEU A 135 -5.80 9.94 1.99
N ILE A 136 -5.58 8.88 1.22
CA ILE A 136 -6.39 8.51 0.04
C ILE A 136 -6.67 7.00 0.07
N GLY A 137 -7.87 6.61 -0.24
CA GLY A 137 -8.21 5.18 -0.26
C GLY A 137 -9.65 4.89 -0.63
N GLY A 138 -10.10 3.71 -0.31
CA GLY A 138 -11.46 3.25 -0.62
C GLY A 138 -11.60 1.75 -0.52
N SER A 139 -12.59 1.19 -1.19
CA SER A 139 -12.90 -0.24 -1.10
C SER A 139 -13.23 -0.89 -2.43
N ALA A 140 -13.27 -2.22 -2.40
CA ALA A 140 -13.72 -3.05 -3.51
C ALA A 140 -15.26 -3.09 -3.57
N ASP A 141 -15.86 -1.96 -3.93
CA ASP A 141 -17.32 -1.77 -4.14
C ASP A 141 -18.20 -1.95 -2.88
N VAL A 142 -17.62 -1.83 -1.69
CA VAL A 142 -18.32 -2.00 -0.40
C VAL A 142 -18.10 -0.83 0.56
N ALA A 143 -17.85 0.38 0.04
CA ALA A 143 -17.47 1.54 0.84
C ALA A 143 -18.43 1.87 1.99
N GLY A 144 -19.74 1.76 1.75
CA GLY A 144 -20.77 1.98 2.79
C GLY A 144 -20.74 0.92 3.89
N SER A 145 -20.53 -0.35 3.52
CA SER A 145 -20.53 -1.47 4.47
C SER A 145 -19.25 -1.55 5.28
N VAL A 146 -18.10 -1.21 4.68
CA VAL A 146 -16.78 -1.22 5.36
C VAL A 146 -16.47 0.12 6.04
N MET A 147 -17.28 1.16 5.79
CA MET A 147 -17.11 2.52 6.32
C MET A 147 -15.77 3.14 5.89
N THR A 148 -15.42 2.97 4.62
CA THR A 148 -14.16 3.46 4.04
C THR A 148 -14.28 4.77 3.30
N LYS A 149 -15.46 5.41 3.32
CA LYS A 149 -15.69 6.68 2.64
C LYS A 149 -15.29 7.84 3.54
N LEU A 150 -14.52 8.77 2.99
CA LEU A 150 -14.25 10.06 3.60
C LEU A 150 -15.46 10.99 3.36
N ASP A 151 -16.03 11.53 4.44
CA ASP A 151 -17.27 12.30 4.40
C ASP A 151 -17.15 13.59 3.56
N ASN A 152 -16.01 14.30 3.70
CA ASN A 152 -15.69 15.50 2.94
C ASN A 152 -14.84 15.20 1.71
N GLY A 153 -14.63 13.92 1.38
CA GLY A 153 -13.78 13.48 0.28
C GLY A 153 -14.55 13.45 -1.04
N VAL A 154 -13.96 14.06 -2.05
CA VAL A 154 -14.43 13.94 -3.45
C VAL A 154 -13.92 12.61 -4.03
N ASN A 155 -14.68 12.01 -4.93
CA ASN A 155 -14.22 10.83 -5.65
C ASN A 155 -13.02 11.19 -6.55
N PHE A 156 -12.01 10.34 -6.54
CA PHE A 156 -10.89 10.43 -7.47
C PHE A 156 -11.34 9.94 -8.85
N THR A 157 -11.40 10.86 -9.80
CA THR A 157 -11.84 10.58 -11.18
C THR A 157 -10.90 11.27 -12.19
N PRO A 158 -11.01 10.99 -13.50
CA PRO A 158 -10.29 11.76 -14.52
C PRO A 158 -10.47 13.27 -14.41
N ASP A 159 -11.64 13.73 -13.97
CA ASP A 159 -11.99 15.15 -13.87
C ASP A 159 -11.70 15.74 -12.48
N THR A 160 -11.56 14.90 -11.47
CA THR A 160 -11.33 15.29 -10.06
C THR A 160 -10.10 14.59 -9.48
N ARG A 161 -8.91 14.94 -9.99
CA ARG A 161 -7.62 14.33 -9.61
C ARG A 161 -7.18 14.64 -8.17
N HIS A 162 -7.83 15.59 -7.51
CA HIS A 162 -7.65 15.92 -6.11
C HIS A 162 -8.58 15.11 -5.18
N GLY A 163 -9.35 14.17 -5.72
CA GLY A 163 -10.26 13.35 -4.94
C GLY A 163 -9.52 12.36 -4.03
N HIS A 164 -10.08 12.08 -2.87
CA HIS A 164 -9.51 11.19 -1.86
C HIS A 164 -10.21 9.83 -1.80
N ASN A 165 -11.47 9.74 -2.29
CA ASN A 165 -12.22 8.50 -2.33
C ASN A 165 -11.97 7.76 -3.65
N VAL A 166 -11.32 6.60 -3.60
CA VAL A 166 -11.05 5.76 -4.77
C VAL A 166 -12.06 4.62 -4.83
N ASN A 167 -12.85 4.59 -5.90
CA ASN A 167 -13.79 3.51 -6.14
C ASN A 167 -13.11 2.40 -6.95
N TRP A 168 -12.59 1.38 -6.25
CA TRP A 168 -11.79 0.33 -6.87
C TRP A 168 -12.60 -0.68 -7.70
N GLY A 169 -13.90 -0.80 -7.42
CA GLY A 169 -14.71 -1.90 -7.94
C GLY A 169 -14.30 -3.26 -7.37
N ILE A 170 -14.87 -4.34 -7.83
CA ILE A 170 -14.58 -5.71 -7.34
C ILE A 170 -13.24 -6.17 -7.92
N ARG A 171 -12.12 -5.69 -7.35
CA ARG A 171 -10.74 -5.93 -7.82
C ARG A 171 -9.77 -5.95 -6.64
N GLU A 172 -9.99 -6.83 -5.69
CA GLU A 172 -9.29 -6.84 -4.39
C GLU A 172 -7.77 -6.92 -4.55
N PHE A 173 -7.28 -7.82 -5.40
CA PHE A 173 -5.84 -7.94 -5.67
C PHE A 173 -5.27 -6.68 -6.32
N ALA A 174 -5.93 -6.17 -7.37
CA ALA A 174 -5.46 -4.97 -8.08
C ALA A 174 -5.52 -3.73 -7.17
N MET A 175 -6.54 -3.60 -6.33
CA MET A 175 -6.67 -2.56 -5.31
C MET A 175 -5.47 -2.57 -4.36
N ALA A 176 -5.15 -3.71 -3.76
CA ALA A 176 -4.03 -3.84 -2.83
C ALA A 176 -2.66 -3.68 -3.52
N ALA A 177 -2.50 -4.19 -4.74
CA ALA A 177 -1.28 -4.02 -5.53
C ALA A 177 -1.05 -2.55 -5.94
N ALA A 178 -2.12 -1.85 -6.34
CA ALA A 178 -2.04 -0.42 -6.64
C ALA A 178 -1.71 0.40 -5.39
N GLN A 179 -2.29 0.06 -4.23
CA GLN A 179 -1.92 0.65 -2.93
C GLN A 179 -0.41 0.53 -2.67
N ASN A 180 0.16 -0.67 -2.87
CA ASN A 180 1.60 -0.88 -2.70
C ASN A 180 2.41 0.06 -3.62
N GLY A 181 2.01 0.18 -4.88
CA GLY A 181 2.65 1.08 -5.84
C GLY A 181 2.56 2.55 -5.45
N MET A 182 1.41 3.00 -4.94
CA MET A 182 1.22 4.36 -4.45
C MET A 182 2.13 4.68 -3.27
N LEU A 183 2.23 3.76 -2.31
CA LEU A 183 3.10 3.92 -1.13
C LEU A 183 4.59 3.89 -1.50
N LEU A 184 5.00 3.03 -2.44
CA LEU A 184 6.36 2.99 -2.96
C LEU A 184 6.74 4.25 -3.75
N HIS A 185 5.77 4.91 -4.38
CA HIS A 185 5.98 6.21 -5.02
C HIS A 185 6.21 7.32 -3.98
N GLY A 186 5.57 7.23 -2.83
CA GLY A 186 5.64 8.24 -1.76
C GLY A 186 4.65 9.40 -1.93
N GLY A 187 4.61 10.28 -0.94
CA GLY A 187 3.78 11.48 -0.91
C GLY A 187 2.33 11.26 -0.48
N VAL A 188 1.89 10.02 -0.33
CA VAL A 188 0.53 9.67 0.09
C VAL A 188 0.53 8.62 1.19
N ARG A 189 -0.49 8.67 2.05
CA ARG A 189 -0.86 7.55 2.93
C ARG A 189 -2.11 6.92 2.35
N THR A 190 -2.16 5.58 2.35
CA THR A 190 -3.25 4.87 1.70
C THR A 190 -3.87 3.82 2.60
N TYR A 191 -5.16 3.62 2.41
CA TYR A 191 -5.91 2.52 3.00
C TYR A 191 -6.81 1.87 1.95
N VAL A 192 -7.03 0.58 2.09
CA VAL A 192 -8.01 -0.15 1.27
C VAL A 192 -8.85 -1.06 2.15
N GLY A 193 -10.09 -1.28 1.76
CA GLY A 193 -11.02 -2.07 2.56
C GLY A 193 -11.88 -3.05 1.76
N CYS A 194 -12.21 -4.15 2.40
CA CYS A 194 -13.22 -5.10 1.96
C CYS A 194 -13.74 -5.93 3.14
N PHE A 195 -14.59 -6.92 2.89
CA PHE A 195 -14.96 -7.89 3.92
C PHE A 195 -13.80 -8.83 4.24
N ALA A 196 -13.70 -9.28 5.49
CA ALA A 196 -12.57 -10.06 5.97
C ALA A 196 -12.38 -11.39 5.22
N VAL A 197 -13.44 -12.04 4.79
CA VAL A 197 -13.38 -13.27 3.98
C VAL A 197 -12.63 -13.05 2.67
N PHE A 198 -12.73 -11.86 2.06
CA PHE A 198 -12.06 -11.54 0.80
C PHE A 198 -10.59 -11.16 0.97
N ALA A 199 -10.05 -11.19 2.19
CA ALA A 199 -8.59 -11.15 2.40
C ALA A 199 -7.86 -12.22 1.58
N ASP A 200 -8.52 -13.32 1.25
CA ASP A 200 -8.01 -14.38 0.39
C ASP A 200 -7.57 -13.85 -0.98
N TYR A 201 -8.32 -12.89 -1.55
CA TYR A 201 -7.98 -12.28 -2.83
C TYR A 201 -6.89 -11.21 -2.72
N LEU A 202 -6.74 -10.57 -1.55
CA LEU A 202 -5.68 -9.58 -1.31
C LEU A 202 -4.36 -10.21 -0.87
N LYS A 203 -4.37 -11.43 -0.36
CA LYS A 203 -3.22 -12.08 0.30
C LYS A 203 -1.89 -11.94 -0.47
N PRO A 204 -1.80 -12.19 -1.80
CA PRO A 204 -0.53 -12.05 -2.51
C PRO A 204 0.03 -10.63 -2.45
N ALA A 205 -0.82 -9.60 -2.56
CA ALA A 205 -0.40 -8.20 -2.48
C ALA A 205 -0.01 -7.80 -1.04
N ILE A 206 -0.73 -8.30 -0.01
CA ILE A 206 -0.38 -8.11 1.41
C ILE A 206 0.99 -8.71 1.71
N ARG A 207 1.23 -9.95 1.21
CA ARG A 207 2.53 -10.60 1.36
C ARG A 207 3.65 -9.79 0.71
N MET A 208 3.40 -9.21 -0.47
CA MET A 208 4.38 -8.36 -1.15
C MET A 208 4.62 -7.05 -0.40
N ALA A 209 3.59 -6.43 0.19
CA ALA A 209 3.75 -5.26 1.06
C ALA A 209 4.66 -5.59 2.25
N ALA A 210 4.41 -6.72 2.91
CA ALA A 210 5.21 -7.17 4.06
C ALA A 210 6.67 -7.49 3.69
N LEU A 211 6.89 -8.11 2.52
CA LEU A 211 8.21 -8.44 2.00
C LEU A 211 9.01 -7.20 1.59
N SER A 212 8.32 -6.16 1.11
CA SER A 212 8.93 -4.94 0.59
C SER A 212 8.93 -3.78 1.62
N ASP A 213 8.60 -4.05 2.87
CA ASP A 213 8.52 -3.06 3.94
C ASP A 213 7.59 -1.87 3.59
N VAL A 214 6.44 -2.15 3.00
CA VAL A 214 5.45 -1.15 2.59
C VAL A 214 4.37 -1.00 3.66
N PRO A 215 4.17 0.19 4.27
CA PRO A 215 3.24 0.41 5.39
C PRO A 215 1.79 0.56 4.93
N ALA A 216 1.26 -0.44 4.23
CA ALA A 216 -0.09 -0.47 3.73
C ALA A 216 -1.12 -0.69 4.85
N ILE A 217 -2.28 -0.04 4.76
CA ILE A 217 -3.38 -0.17 5.73
C ILE A 217 -4.53 -0.93 5.07
N TYR A 218 -4.91 -2.05 5.67
CA TYR A 218 -6.01 -2.91 5.22
C TYR A 218 -7.14 -2.89 6.24
N LEU A 219 -8.37 -2.58 5.81
CA LEU A 219 -9.57 -2.52 6.64
C LEU A 219 -10.47 -3.71 6.28
N PHE A 220 -10.46 -4.73 7.12
CA PHE A 220 -11.21 -5.96 6.94
C PHE A 220 -12.42 -6.00 7.88
N SER A 221 -13.58 -5.56 7.40
CA SER A 221 -14.81 -5.63 8.19
C SER A 221 -15.53 -6.98 8.00
N HIS A 222 -16.62 -7.18 8.77
CA HIS A 222 -17.35 -8.47 8.79
C HIS A 222 -16.42 -9.63 9.20
N ASP A 223 -15.81 -9.46 10.38
CA ASP A 223 -14.65 -10.18 10.90
C ASP A 223 -14.92 -11.62 11.35
N SER A 224 -16.18 -12.05 11.39
CA SER A 224 -16.55 -13.34 11.99
C SER A 224 -17.82 -13.94 11.36
N ILE A 225 -18.26 -15.06 11.88
CA ILE A 225 -19.53 -15.70 11.50
C ILE A 225 -20.75 -14.86 11.86
N ALA A 226 -20.61 -13.79 12.62
CA ALA A 226 -21.69 -12.85 12.98
C ALA A 226 -21.96 -11.78 11.90
N VAL A 227 -21.81 -12.13 10.62
CA VAL A 227 -22.05 -11.20 9.49
C VAL A 227 -23.52 -10.99 9.15
N GLY A 228 -24.43 -11.84 9.66
CA GLY A 228 -25.85 -11.78 9.41
C GLY A 228 -26.28 -12.59 8.18
N GLU A 229 -27.20 -12.04 7.39
CA GLU A 229 -27.85 -12.71 6.24
C GLU A 229 -26.95 -12.99 5.04
N ASP A 230 -25.76 -12.46 4.99
CA ASP A 230 -24.78 -12.69 3.90
C ASP A 230 -24.41 -14.20 3.75
N GLY A 231 -24.50 -14.94 4.85
CA GLY A 231 -24.34 -16.39 4.87
C GLY A 231 -22.89 -16.90 4.78
N PRO A 232 -22.72 -18.23 4.59
CA PRO A 232 -21.42 -18.90 4.71
C PRO A 232 -20.33 -18.40 3.75
N THR A 233 -20.69 -17.89 2.58
CA THR A 233 -19.74 -17.36 1.59
C THR A 233 -19.04 -16.08 2.06
N HIS A 234 -19.57 -15.43 3.11
CA HIS A 234 -19.06 -14.17 3.66
C HIS A 234 -18.57 -14.31 5.10
N GLN A 235 -18.58 -15.51 5.68
CA GLN A 235 -18.20 -15.81 7.05
C GLN A 235 -16.71 -16.21 7.12
N PRO A 236 -15.80 -15.32 7.55
CA PRO A 236 -14.38 -15.65 7.66
C PRO A 236 -14.14 -16.61 8.84
N ILE A 237 -13.31 -17.62 8.64
CA ILE A 237 -12.87 -18.58 9.64
C ILE A 237 -11.33 -18.57 9.73
N GLU A 238 -10.67 -18.92 8.63
CA GLU A 238 -9.21 -19.09 8.56
C GLU A 238 -8.45 -17.80 8.25
N GLN A 239 -9.13 -16.73 7.79
CA GLN A 239 -8.50 -15.50 7.31
C GLN A 239 -7.66 -14.80 8.37
N LEU A 240 -8.11 -14.79 9.63
CA LEU A 240 -7.35 -14.22 10.74
C LEU A 240 -6.03 -14.95 10.97
N ALA A 241 -6.06 -16.27 11.01
CA ALA A 241 -4.86 -17.10 11.14
C ALA A 241 -3.94 -16.94 9.93
N MET A 242 -4.51 -16.89 8.73
CA MET A 242 -3.81 -16.67 7.48
C MET A 242 -3.06 -15.34 7.47
N LEU A 243 -3.70 -14.24 7.86
CA LEU A 243 -3.07 -12.91 7.94
C LEU A 243 -1.94 -12.90 8.99
N ARG A 244 -2.16 -13.50 10.17
CA ARG A 244 -1.15 -13.63 11.23
C ARG A 244 0.03 -14.51 10.87
N SER A 245 -0.11 -15.37 9.87
CA SER A 245 1.00 -16.21 9.36
C SER A 245 1.95 -15.47 8.40
N ILE A 246 1.61 -14.27 7.96
CA ILE A 246 2.45 -13.47 7.05
C ILE A 246 3.53 -12.77 7.88
N PRO A 247 4.83 -13.09 7.69
CA PRO A 247 5.90 -12.37 8.38
C PRO A 247 5.87 -10.87 8.10
N ASN A 248 6.20 -10.04 9.09
CA ASN A 248 6.18 -8.58 9.00
C ASN A 248 4.81 -8.00 8.63
N CYS A 249 3.71 -8.66 8.99
CA CYS A 249 2.35 -8.12 8.86
C CYS A 249 1.75 -7.96 10.25
N ARG A 250 1.42 -6.71 10.62
CA ARG A 250 0.72 -6.43 11.87
C ARG A 250 -0.78 -6.69 11.67
N VAL A 251 -1.38 -7.45 12.58
CA VAL A 251 -2.81 -7.76 12.55
C VAL A 251 -3.43 -7.37 13.89
N ILE A 252 -4.30 -6.37 13.86
CA ILE A 252 -4.98 -5.83 15.03
C ILE A 252 -6.47 -6.11 14.89
N ARG A 253 -7.07 -6.72 15.92
CA ARG A 253 -8.50 -6.93 16.02
C ARG A 253 -9.01 -6.21 17.27
N PRO A 254 -9.37 -4.93 17.13
CA PRO A 254 -9.77 -4.12 18.27
C PRO A 254 -11.06 -4.64 18.91
N ALA A 255 -11.09 -4.64 20.24
CA ALA A 255 -12.23 -5.14 21.03
C ALA A 255 -13.38 -4.13 21.11
N ASP A 256 -13.09 -2.83 20.98
CA ASP A 256 -14.08 -1.77 21.07
C ASP A 256 -13.69 -0.50 20.27
N GLU A 257 -14.45 0.58 20.49
CA GLU A 257 -14.22 1.86 19.80
C GLU A 257 -12.87 2.48 20.17
N ARG A 258 -12.42 2.43 21.45
CA ARG A 258 -11.14 3.00 21.91
C ARG A 258 -9.95 2.30 21.24
N GLU A 259 -9.93 0.99 21.32
CA GLU A 259 -8.87 0.19 20.67
C GLU A 259 -8.87 0.39 19.14
N THR A 260 -10.03 0.67 18.54
CA THR A 260 -10.10 0.95 17.10
C THR A 260 -9.35 2.24 16.73
N TYR A 261 -9.50 3.30 17.53
CA TYR A 261 -8.74 4.54 17.30
C TYR A 261 -7.23 4.32 17.51
N ALA A 262 -6.85 3.61 18.56
CA ALA A 262 -5.45 3.26 18.81
C ALA A 262 -4.86 2.41 17.67
N ALA A 263 -5.61 1.44 17.14
CA ALA A 263 -5.21 0.63 16.00
C ALA A 263 -4.95 1.49 14.74
N TRP A 264 -5.73 2.53 14.53
CA TRP A 264 -5.50 3.51 13.46
C TRP A 264 -4.20 4.30 13.68
N VAL A 265 -3.93 4.76 14.91
CA VAL A 265 -2.67 5.45 15.26
C VAL A 265 -1.48 4.55 14.94
N GLU A 266 -1.52 3.29 15.40
CA GLU A 266 -0.48 2.30 15.12
C GLU A 266 -0.27 2.04 13.61
N ALA A 267 -1.35 2.00 12.84
CA ALA A 267 -1.28 1.83 11.40
C ALA A 267 -0.69 3.06 10.69
N LEU A 268 -1.07 4.26 11.11
CA LEU A 268 -0.60 5.53 10.53
C LEU A 268 0.86 5.83 10.90
N LYS A 269 1.29 5.52 12.12
CA LYS A 269 2.68 5.68 12.57
C LYS A 269 3.64 4.66 11.92
N SER A 270 3.12 3.59 11.35
CA SER A 270 3.98 2.59 10.69
C SER A 270 4.64 3.18 9.45
N THR A 271 5.95 3.04 9.32
CA THR A 271 6.73 3.46 8.14
C THR A 271 7.17 2.29 7.28
N ARG A 272 7.09 1.05 7.77
CA ARG A 272 7.62 -0.14 7.08
C ARG A 272 6.73 -1.37 7.14
N THR A 273 5.83 -1.45 8.10
CA THR A 273 5.05 -2.67 8.35
C THR A 273 3.61 -2.47 7.92
N PRO A 274 3.07 -3.30 7.01
CA PRO A 274 1.66 -3.27 6.68
C PRO A 274 0.80 -3.67 7.89
N THR A 275 -0.34 -3.02 8.05
CA THR A 275 -1.25 -3.25 9.16
C THR A 275 -2.64 -3.62 8.66
N ALA A 276 -3.16 -4.76 9.12
CA ALA A 276 -4.52 -5.22 8.87
C ALA A 276 -5.38 -4.99 10.14
N LEU A 277 -6.41 -4.17 10.02
CA LEU A 277 -7.42 -3.97 11.04
C LEU A 277 -8.60 -4.89 10.76
N ILE A 278 -8.92 -5.76 11.72
CA ILE A 278 -10.00 -6.75 11.62
C ILE A 278 -11.19 -6.22 12.42
N LEU A 279 -12.27 -5.87 11.73
CA LEU A 279 -13.33 -5.02 12.25
C LEU A 279 -14.68 -5.74 12.29
N SER A 280 -15.40 -5.63 13.41
CA SER A 280 -16.70 -6.27 13.60
C SER A 280 -17.80 -5.62 12.75
N ARG A 281 -18.76 -6.44 12.30
CA ARG A 281 -20.03 -5.94 11.77
C ARG A 281 -21.02 -5.62 12.89
N GLN A 282 -21.12 -6.48 13.86
CA GLN A 282 -22.00 -6.33 15.03
C GLN A 282 -21.46 -5.26 15.96
N ASN A 283 -22.36 -4.66 16.72
CA ASN A 283 -21.98 -3.74 17.77
C ASN A 283 -21.30 -4.47 18.93
N LEU A 284 -20.28 -3.84 19.48
CA LEU A 284 -19.55 -4.28 20.67
C LEU A 284 -19.68 -3.20 21.75
N PRO A 285 -19.81 -3.57 23.03
CA PRO A 285 -19.84 -2.61 24.11
C PRO A 285 -18.48 -1.93 24.27
N LEU A 286 -18.49 -0.68 24.72
CA LEU A 286 -17.28 -0.02 25.19
C LEU A 286 -16.86 -0.69 26.51
N LEU A 287 -15.68 -1.29 26.52
CA LEU A 287 -15.21 -2.09 27.66
C LEU A 287 -14.73 -1.18 28.80
N GLU A 288 -15.08 -1.55 30.02
CA GLU A 288 -14.53 -0.91 31.22
C GLU A 288 -13.03 -1.27 31.32
N GLY A 289 -12.17 -0.24 31.38
CA GLY A 289 -10.72 -0.42 31.44
C GLY A 289 -10.01 -0.57 30.11
N SER A 290 -10.71 -0.54 28.95
CA SER A 290 -10.03 -0.37 27.67
C SER A 290 -9.40 1.02 27.59
N SER A 291 -8.21 1.11 27.01
CA SER A 291 -7.54 2.40 26.81
C SER A 291 -6.85 2.42 25.46
N PRO A 292 -6.66 3.62 24.86
CA PRO A 292 -5.90 3.74 23.63
C PRO A 292 -4.41 3.41 23.80
N GLU A 293 -3.89 3.48 25.02
CA GLU A 293 -2.48 3.17 25.35
C GLU A 293 -2.25 1.68 25.59
N GLY A 294 -3.29 0.86 25.58
CA GLY A 294 -3.25 -0.58 25.93
C GLY A 294 -3.03 -1.53 24.73
N LEU A 295 -2.69 -1.02 23.52
CA LEU A 295 -2.41 -1.84 22.33
C LEU A 295 -0.95 -2.23 22.21
#